data_155eaecad94215183a87895290fdac25
#
_entry.id   155eaecad94215183a87895290fdac25
#
_cell.length_a   1.000
_cell.length_b   1.000
_cell.length_c   1.000
_cell.angle_alpha   90.00
_cell.angle_beta   90.00
_cell.angle_gamma   90.00
#
_symmetry.space_group_name_H-M   'P 1'
#
loop_
_entity.id
_entity.type
_entity.pdbx_description
1 polymer ?
#
loop_
_entity_poly.entity_id
_entity_poly.type
_entity_poly.pdbx_seq_one_letter_code
_entity_poly.pdbx_strand_id
1 'polypeptide(L)'
;ENNPEWKTVAYNSNGELVAPNGSIGFRWGEKGKWNLEQRNGTTGEETELRLSMLGSQDEIAEVGFPYFGGEGSEHFNKVELKNVLMHKLPVKRLQLADGSTVLVTTVYDLTMANYGLERGLNDENCATSYDDVKAYTPAWAEQITGVPRAQITRIAREFAENADKTHGRSMIIVGAGLNHWYHLDMNYRGLIN
;
A
#
# COMPACT_ATOMS: atom_id res chain seq x y z
N GLU A 1 -12.14 -5.97 17.80
CA GLU A 1 -13.22 -6.90 18.16
C GLU A 1 -13.05 -8.16 17.33
N ASN A 2 -12.91 -9.28 18.03
CA ASN A 2 -12.69 -10.57 17.40
C ASN A 2 -14.00 -11.10 16.84
N ASN A 3 -14.41 -10.65 15.66
CA ASN A 3 -15.44 -11.31 14.92
C ASN A 3 -14.82 -12.50 14.17
N PRO A 4 -15.14 -13.76 14.53
CA PRO A 4 -14.57 -14.93 13.86
C PRO A 4 -14.96 -15.05 12.39
N GLU A 5 -15.91 -14.26 11.95
CA GLU A 5 -16.36 -14.20 10.56
C GLU A 5 -15.69 -13.11 9.72
N TRP A 6 -14.78 -12.34 10.30
CA TRP A 6 -14.01 -11.36 9.54
C TRP A 6 -13.17 -12.05 8.49
N LYS A 7 -13.41 -11.66 7.24
CA LYS A 7 -12.67 -12.17 6.09
C LYS A 7 -12.09 -11.02 5.30
N THR A 8 -10.91 -11.21 4.79
CA THR A 8 -10.39 -10.34 3.75
C THR A 8 -11.26 -10.53 2.52
N VAL A 9 -11.74 -9.43 1.95
CA VAL A 9 -12.48 -9.42 0.69
C VAL A 9 -11.74 -8.57 -0.33
N ALA A 10 -11.89 -8.91 -1.58
CA ALA A 10 -11.30 -8.17 -2.69
C ALA A 10 -12.33 -8.03 -3.81
N TYR A 11 -12.13 -7.07 -4.70
CA TYR A 11 -12.88 -6.98 -5.94
C TYR A 11 -12.21 -7.83 -7.01
N ASN A 12 -13.01 -8.58 -7.76
CA ASN A 12 -12.54 -9.25 -8.96
C ASN A 12 -12.67 -8.35 -10.21
N SER A 13 -12.22 -8.83 -11.35
CA SER A 13 -12.31 -8.11 -12.62
C SER A 13 -13.74 -7.79 -13.05
N ASN A 14 -14.73 -8.54 -12.58
CA ASN A 14 -16.15 -8.30 -12.82
C ASN A 14 -16.77 -7.25 -11.88
N GLY A 15 -16.01 -6.76 -10.91
CA GLY A 15 -16.50 -5.80 -9.90
C GLY A 15 -17.28 -6.44 -8.76
N GLU A 16 -17.19 -7.75 -8.58
CA GLU A 16 -17.84 -8.48 -7.50
C GLU A 16 -16.92 -8.58 -6.28
N LEU A 17 -17.51 -8.53 -5.08
CA LEU A 17 -16.78 -8.81 -3.84
C LEU A 17 -16.59 -10.31 -3.68
N VAL A 18 -15.37 -10.74 -3.62
CA VAL A 18 -14.99 -12.15 -3.42
C VAL A 18 -14.09 -12.28 -2.20
N ALA A 19 -14.25 -13.38 -1.46
CA ALA A 19 -13.29 -13.76 -0.46
C ALA A 19 -12.17 -14.55 -1.16
N PRO A 20 -10.94 -14.03 -1.20
CA PRO A 20 -9.84 -14.74 -1.82
C PRO A 20 -9.54 -16.02 -1.04
N ASN A 21 -9.07 -17.04 -1.72
CA ASN A 21 -8.71 -18.32 -1.12
C ASN A 21 -7.42 -18.18 -0.32
N GLY A 22 -7.55 -17.62 0.85
CA GLY A 22 -6.52 -17.47 1.84
C GLY A 22 -5.23 -16.85 1.35
N SER A 23 -4.39 -16.48 2.25
CA SER A 23 -2.99 -16.27 1.92
C SER A 23 -2.53 -17.56 1.30
N ILE A 24 -2.45 -17.56 0.07
CA ILE A 24 -1.98 -18.62 -0.76
C ILE A 24 -0.63 -18.97 -0.22
N GLY A 25 -0.74 -19.67 0.86
CA GLY A 25 0.38 -19.91 1.66
C GLY A 25 1.33 -20.72 0.83
N PHE A 26 2.49 -20.33 0.89
CA PHE A 26 3.58 -21.14 0.51
C PHE A 26 3.52 -22.61 1.04
N ARG A 27 2.57 -22.87 1.92
CA ARG A 27 2.27 -24.23 2.41
C ARG A 27 1.47 -25.10 1.44
N TRP A 28 0.72 -24.50 0.54
CA TRP A 28 -0.30 -25.19 -0.26
C TRP A 28 -0.18 -24.90 -1.77
N GLY A 29 0.66 -23.95 -2.16
CA GLY A 29 0.91 -23.64 -3.55
C GLY A 29 2.02 -24.51 -4.15
N GLU A 30 1.95 -24.75 -5.44
CA GLU A 30 3.07 -25.31 -6.17
C GLU A 30 4.28 -24.40 -6.09
N LYS A 31 5.44 -24.97 -5.92
CA LYS A 31 6.70 -24.22 -5.87
C LYS A 31 6.88 -23.38 -7.14
N GLY A 32 7.05 -22.08 -6.97
CA GLY A 32 7.21 -21.12 -8.05
C GLY A 32 5.91 -20.55 -8.61
N LYS A 33 4.74 -20.95 -8.09
CA LYS A 33 3.43 -20.43 -8.45
C LYS A 33 2.72 -19.68 -7.33
N TRP A 34 3.43 -19.36 -6.27
CA TRP A 34 2.86 -18.68 -5.11
C TRP A 34 2.36 -17.29 -5.50
N ASN A 35 1.09 -17.02 -5.15
CA ASN A 35 0.38 -15.77 -5.47
C ASN A 35 0.23 -15.48 -6.99
N LEU A 36 0.55 -16.42 -7.86
CA LEU A 36 0.33 -16.28 -9.31
C LEU A 36 -1.07 -16.72 -9.73
N GLU A 37 -1.69 -17.61 -8.95
CA GLU A 37 -3.07 -18.04 -9.18
C GLU A 37 -3.94 -17.54 -8.02
N GLN A 38 -4.94 -16.77 -8.35
CA GLN A 38 -5.90 -16.25 -7.37
C GLN A 38 -7.24 -16.96 -7.58
N ARG A 39 -7.82 -17.44 -6.49
CA ARG A 39 -9.09 -18.18 -6.53
C ARG A 39 -10.12 -17.55 -5.62
N ASN A 40 -11.36 -17.58 -6.07
CA ASN A 40 -12.50 -17.27 -5.24
C ASN A 40 -12.59 -18.32 -4.13
N GLY A 41 -12.55 -17.89 -2.87
CA GLY A 41 -12.59 -18.78 -1.70
C GLY A 41 -13.91 -19.52 -1.52
N THR A 42 -14.99 -19.07 -2.17
CA THR A 42 -16.31 -19.68 -2.11
C THR A 42 -16.51 -20.69 -3.23
N THR A 43 -16.17 -20.35 -4.46
CA THR A 43 -16.40 -21.22 -5.63
C THR A 43 -15.18 -22.08 -5.98
N GLY A 44 -13.99 -21.69 -5.53
CA GLY A 44 -12.72 -22.32 -5.89
C GLY A 44 -12.26 -22.01 -7.32
N GLU A 45 -13.03 -21.24 -8.08
CA GLU A 45 -12.69 -20.87 -9.43
C GLU A 45 -11.56 -19.84 -9.46
N GLU A 46 -10.73 -19.90 -10.48
CA GLU A 46 -9.72 -18.89 -10.75
C GLU A 46 -10.39 -17.54 -10.98
N THR A 47 -9.87 -16.51 -10.34
CA THR A 47 -10.41 -15.15 -10.44
C THR A 47 -9.28 -14.13 -10.40
N GLU A 48 -9.39 -13.13 -11.23
CA GLU A 48 -8.47 -12.00 -11.21
C GLU A 48 -8.94 -10.97 -10.19
N LEU A 49 -8.10 -10.69 -9.19
CA LEU A 49 -8.40 -9.70 -8.16
C LEU A 49 -7.87 -8.33 -8.58
N ARG A 50 -8.68 -7.31 -8.34
CA ARG A 50 -8.26 -5.91 -8.52
C ARG A 50 -7.62 -5.39 -7.25
N LEU A 51 -6.39 -4.92 -7.36
CA LEU A 51 -5.69 -4.25 -6.26
C LEU A 51 -6.23 -2.83 -6.03
N SER A 52 -6.63 -2.14 -7.10
CA SER A 52 -7.08 -0.74 -7.07
C SER A 52 -8.51 -0.61 -7.57
N MET A 53 -9.24 0.35 -7.00
CA MET A 53 -10.55 0.78 -7.49
C MET A 53 -10.45 1.80 -8.63
N LEU A 54 -9.25 2.22 -9.00
CA LEU A 54 -9.03 3.18 -10.06
C LEU A 54 -9.62 2.66 -11.39
N GLY A 55 -10.42 3.51 -12.05
CA GLY A 55 -11.15 3.14 -13.26
C GLY A 55 -12.49 2.42 -13.02
N SER A 56 -12.81 2.08 -11.76
CA SER A 56 -14.11 1.50 -11.38
C SER A 56 -14.72 2.15 -10.14
N GLN A 57 -14.17 3.28 -9.70
CA GLN A 57 -14.66 4.06 -8.56
C GLN A 57 -16.00 4.72 -8.86
N ASP A 58 -16.79 4.94 -7.83
CA ASP A 58 -18.02 5.73 -7.92
C ASP A 58 -17.72 7.23 -7.74
N GLU A 59 -16.72 7.54 -6.90
CA GLU A 59 -16.29 8.91 -6.64
C GLU A 59 -14.81 8.95 -6.19
N ILE A 60 -14.29 10.16 -6.06
CA ILE A 60 -12.95 10.44 -5.50
C ILE A 60 -13.17 11.11 -4.15
N ALA A 61 -12.55 10.57 -3.10
CA ALA A 61 -12.54 11.12 -1.77
C ALA A 61 -11.17 11.72 -1.43
N GLU A 62 -11.16 12.70 -0.52
CA GLU A 62 -9.94 13.21 0.08
C GLU A 62 -9.77 12.64 1.49
N VAL A 63 -8.59 12.12 1.78
CA VAL A 63 -8.24 11.52 3.08
C VAL A 63 -6.95 12.13 3.59
N GLY A 64 -6.92 12.47 4.88
CA GLY A 64 -5.74 13.01 5.54
C GLY A 64 -4.83 11.92 6.08
N PHE A 65 -3.56 12.00 5.74
CA PHE A 65 -2.52 11.10 6.25
C PHE A 65 -1.57 11.85 7.18
N PRO A 66 -1.22 11.30 8.36
CA PRO A 66 -0.21 11.87 9.22
C PRO A 66 1.14 11.99 8.49
N TYR A 67 1.81 13.12 8.67
CA TYR A 67 3.10 13.39 8.07
C TYR A 67 4.19 13.52 9.13
N PHE A 68 5.27 12.78 8.99
CA PHE A 68 6.37 12.73 9.94
C PHE A 68 7.51 13.72 9.67
N GLY A 69 7.40 14.61 8.74
CA GLY A 69 8.44 15.58 8.40
C GLY A 69 8.12 17.02 8.78
N GLY A 70 6.97 17.29 9.39
CA GLY A 70 6.55 18.63 9.78
C GLY A 70 7.05 19.07 11.16
N GLU A 71 7.12 20.37 11.40
CA GLU A 71 7.33 20.93 12.73
C GLU A 71 6.24 20.43 13.68
N GLY A 72 6.64 19.89 14.84
CA GLY A 72 5.72 19.39 15.86
C GLY A 72 5.42 17.89 15.78
N SER A 73 6.11 17.14 14.93
CA SER A 73 6.01 15.66 14.88
C SER A 73 6.42 14.95 16.18
N GLU A 74 7.02 15.67 17.11
CA GLU A 74 7.49 15.15 18.40
C GLU A 74 6.36 14.82 19.39
N HIS A 75 5.12 15.27 19.12
CA HIS A 75 4.02 15.11 20.05
C HIS A 75 2.84 14.39 19.42
N PHE A 76 2.90 13.08 19.41
CA PHE A 76 1.87 12.16 18.92
C PHE A 76 0.46 12.35 19.50
N ASN A 77 0.32 13.10 20.58
CA ASN A 77 -0.97 13.27 21.28
C ASN A 77 -1.83 14.42 20.77
N LYS A 78 -1.33 15.21 19.82
CA LYS A 78 -2.11 16.27 19.16
C LYS A 78 -1.79 16.27 17.67
N VAL A 79 -2.55 15.51 16.90
CA VAL A 79 -2.54 15.64 15.43
C VAL A 79 -3.16 17.02 15.12
N GLU A 80 -2.33 18.03 15.02
CA GLU A 80 -2.76 19.29 14.45
C GLU A 80 -2.92 19.08 12.94
N LEU A 81 -4.00 19.61 12.37
CA LEU A 81 -4.33 19.46 10.94
C LEU A 81 -3.20 19.90 9.99
N LYS A 82 -2.31 20.77 10.45
CA LYS A 82 -1.12 21.22 9.67
C LYS A 82 -0.08 20.10 9.42
N ASN A 83 -0.16 18.99 10.16
CA ASN A 83 0.73 17.84 10.02
C ASN A 83 0.04 16.69 9.26
N VAL A 84 -0.99 16.98 8.52
CA VAL A 84 -1.75 16.03 7.73
C VAL A 84 -1.62 16.40 6.26
N LEU A 85 -1.20 15.44 5.45
CA LEU A 85 -1.22 15.55 4.00
C LEU A 85 -2.55 15.00 3.49
N MET A 86 -3.28 15.83 2.77
CA MET A 86 -4.53 15.44 2.12
C MET A 86 -4.21 14.82 0.77
N HIS A 87 -4.70 13.63 0.52
CA HIS A 87 -4.54 12.93 -0.74
C HIS A 87 -5.88 12.44 -1.29
N LYS A 88 -5.97 12.41 -2.61
CA LYS A 88 -7.13 11.90 -3.33
C LYS A 88 -7.01 10.40 -3.54
N LEU A 89 -8.13 9.70 -3.39
CA LEU A 89 -8.19 8.26 -3.63
C LEU A 89 -9.55 7.83 -4.21
N PRO A 90 -9.57 6.75 -5.00
CA PRO A 90 -10.79 6.21 -5.56
C PRO A 90 -11.59 5.46 -4.49
N VAL A 91 -12.89 5.68 -4.43
CA VAL A 91 -13.79 5.02 -3.48
C VAL A 91 -15.03 4.47 -4.15
N LYS A 92 -15.62 3.47 -3.52
CA LYS A 92 -16.92 2.91 -3.90
C LYS A 92 -17.90 3.03 -2.76
N ARG A 93 -19.20 3.16 -3.11
CA ARG A 93 -20.30 3.11 -2.17
C ARG A 93 -20.75 1.66 -1.98
N LEU A 94 -20.73 1.19 -0.75
CA LEU A 94 -21.28 -0.11 -0.39
C LEU A 94 -22.47 0.07 0.53
N GLN A 95 -23.55 -0.65 0.23
CA GLN A 95 -24.67 -0.76 1.13
C GLN A 95 -24.40 -1.87 2.14
N LEU A 96 -24.52 -1.56 3.41
CA LEU A 96 -24.39 -2.51 4.51
C LEU A 96 -25.69 -3.27 4.75
N ALA A 97 -25.59 -4.35 5.55
CA ALA A 97 -26.75 -5.18 5.88
C ALA A 97 -27.85 -4.45 6.65
N ASP A 98 -27.50 -3.37 7.35
CA ASP A 98 -28.46 -2.51 8.05
C ASP A 98 -29.13 -1.44 7.15
N GLY A 99 -28.79 -1.44 5.85
CA GLY A 99 -29.30 -0.48 4.86
C GLY A 99 -28.51 0.82 4.78
N SER A 100 -27.54 1.07 5.65
CA SER A 100 -26.65 2.23 5.58
C SER A 100 -25.67 2.10 4.41
N THR A 101 -25.13 3.23 3.97
CA THR A 101 -24.13 3.27 2.90
C THR A 101 -22.81 3.79 3.43
N VAL A 102 -21.71 3.13 3.09
CA VAL A 102 -20.36 3.55 3.44
C VAL A 102 -19.49 3.68 2.20
N LEU A 103 -18.51 4.57 2.29
CA LEU A 103 -17.45 4.68 1.30
C LEU A 103 -16.33 3.72 1.67
N VAL A 104 -15.88 2.95 0.71
CA VAL A 104 -14.78 2.00 0.87
C VAL A 104 -13.72 2.18 -0.20
N THR A 105 -12.50 1.86 0.13
CA THR A 105 -11.38 1.79 -0.81
C THR A 105 -10.52 0.58 -0.49
N THR A 106 -9.56 0.28 -1.35
CA THR A 106 -8.63 -0.81 -1.10
C THR A 106 -7.47 -0.37 -0.22
N VAL A 107 -6.87 -1.32 0.49
CA VAL A 107 -5.63 -1.07 1.25
C VAL A 107 -4.51 -0.60 0.31
N TYR A 108 -4.46 -1.14 -0.91
CA TYR A 108 -3.52 -0.71 -1.93
C TYR A 108 -3.71 0.77 -2.28
N ASP A 109 -4.94 1.22 -2.54
CA ASP A 109 -5.23 2.63 -2.85
C ASP A 109 -4.87 3.56 -1.69
N LEU A 110 -5.14 3.15 -0.44
CA LEU A 110 -4.72 3.88 0.75
C LEU A 110 -3.19 3.98 0.84
N THR A 111 -2.48 2.89 0.57
CA THR A 111 -1.01 2.87 0.60
C THR A 111 -0.42 3.79 -0.46
N MET A 112 -0.92 3.72 -1.68
CA MET A 112 -0.46 4.57 -2.78
C MET A 112 -0.71 6.06 -2.50
N ALA A 113 -1.87 6.40 -1.93
CA ALA A 113 -2.18 7.76 -1.53
C ALA A 113 -1.27 8.23 -0.39
N ASN A 114 -1.06 7.40 0.64
CA ASN A 114 -0.17 7.73 1.77
C ASN A 114 1.26 8.06 1.31
N TYR A 115 1.76 7.39 0.27
CA TYR A 115 3.07 7.69 -0.31
C TYR A 115 3.06 8.81 -1.35
N GLY A 116 1.93 9.47 -1.58
CA GLY A 116 1.83 10.60 -2.49
C GLY A 116 2.13 10.26 -3.94
N LEU A 117 1.71 9.08 -4.40
CA LEU A 117 1.89 8.65 -5.79
C LEU A 117 0.76 9.18 -6.67
N GLU A 118 1.10 10.00 -7.68
CA GLU A 118 0.13 10.47 -8.67
C GLU A 118 -0.30 9.33 -9.59
N ARG A 119 -1.61 9.11 -9.69
CA ARG A 119 -2.21 8.01 -10.45
C ARG A 119 -3.34 8.47 -11.37
N GLY A 120 -3.28 9.72 -11.83
CA GLY A 120 -4.31 10.32 -12.68
C GLY A 120 -5.50 10.91 -11.91
N LEU A 121 -5.35 11.12 -10.59
CA LEU A 121 -6.39 11.71 -9.74
C LEU A 121 -6.29 13.24 -9.65
N ASN A 122 -5.30 13.85 -10.29
CA ASN A 122 -5.00 15.27 -10.21
C ASN A 122 -4.85 15.75 -8.76
N ASP A 123 -4.04 15.03 -8.00
CA ASP A 123 -3.72 15.34 -6.62
C ASP A 123 -2.50 16.25 -6.56
N GLU A 124 -2.71 17.51 -6.17
CA GLU A 124 -1.67 18.53 -6.11
C GLU A 124 -0.59 18.23 -5.05
N ASN A 125 -0.90 17.40 -4.06
CA ASN A 125 0.04 16.99 -3.03
C ASN A 125 0.93 15.82 -3.45
N CYS A 126 0.59 15.13 -4.53
CA CYS A 126 1.42 14.06 -5.07
C CYS A 126 2.68 14.61 -5.77
N ALA A 127 3.75 13.83 -5.70
CA ALA A 127 4.98 14.12 -6.42
C ALA A 127 4.81 13.76 -7.91
N THR A 128 5.42 14.57 -8.77
CA THR A 128 5.45 14.33 -10.21
C THR A 128 6.79 13.78 -10.69
N SER A 129 7.81 13.84 -9.83
CA SER A 129 9.18 13.41 -10.13
C SER A 129 9.86 12.86 -8.88
N TYR A 130 10.85 12.00 -9.07
CA TYR A 130 11.77 11.56 -8.01
C TYR A 130 12.64 12.69 -7.46
N ASP A 131 12.75 13.79 -8.18
CA ASP A 131 13.51 14.99 -7.81
C ASP A 131 12.68 16.02 -7.05
N ASP A 132 11.38 15.87 -6.99
CA ASP A 132 10.52 16.72 -6.17
C ASP A 132 10.83 16.54 -4.69
N VAL A 133 10.90 17.63 -3.93
CA VAL A 133 11.13 17.62 -2.49
C VAL A 133 9.80 17.51 -1.74
N LYS A 134 8.91 16.64 -2.20
CA LYS A 134 7.67 16.29 -1.49
C LYS A 134 7.89 15.05 -0.62
N ALA A 135 7.06 14.88 0.39
CA ALA A 135 7.14 13.73 1.29
C ALA A 135 7.25 12.40 0.53
N TYR A 136 8.10 11.53 1.04
CA TYR A 136 8.30 10.14 0.58
C TYR A 136 8.94 9.98 -0.81
N THR A 137 9.43 11.06 -1.42
CA THR A 137 10.23 10.95 -2.64
C THR A 137 11.69 10.56 -2.35
N PRO A 138 12.43 10.04 -3.33
CA PRO A 138 13.86 9.84 -3.19
C PRO A 138 14.64 11.12 -2.85
N ALA A 139 14.25 12.28 -3.39
CA ALA A 139 14.88 13.57 -3.09
C ALA A 139 14.63 13.99 -1.63
N TRP A 140 13.44 13.80 -1.10
CA TRP A 140 13.11 14.01 0.30
C TRP A 140 13.90 13.04 1.21
N ALA A 141 13.95 11.76 0.85
CA ALA A 141 14.70 10.76 1.60
C ALA A 141 16.20 11.07 1.64
N GLU A 142 16.78 11.56 0.53
CA GLU A 142 18.19 11.98 0.46
C GLU A 142 18.50 13.08 1.46
N GLN A 143 17.62 14.07 1.62
CA GLN A 143 17.82 15.17 2.58
C GLN A 143 17.84 14.69 4.03
N ILE A 144 17.07 13.67 4.36
CA ILE A 144 16.96 13.14 5.72
C ILE A 144 18.08 12.14 6.01
N THR A 145 18.34 11.24 5.08
CA THR A 145 19.23 10.09 5.30
C THR A 145 20.67 10.31 4.83
N GLY A 146 20.88 11.28 3.95
CA GLY A 146 22.16 11.46 3.25
C GLY A 146 22.45 10.40 2.17
N VAL A 147 21.54 9.44 1.95
CA VAL A 147 21.68 8.46 0.87
C VAL A 147 21.31 9.11 -0.45
N PRO A 148 22.21 9.13 -1.46
CA PRO A 148 21.91 9.77 -2.73
C PRO A 148 20.66 9.17 -3.42
N ARG A 149 19.75 10.04 -3.87
CA ARG A 149 18.50 9.62 -4.54
C ARG A 149 18.71 8.69 -5.72
N ALA A 150 19.81 8.87 -6.44
CA ALA A 150 20.20 7.99 -7.55
C ALA A 150 20.45 6.55 -7.09
N GLN A 151 21.04 6.36 -5.90
CA GLN A 151 21.24 5.04 -5.32
C GLN A 151 19.92 4.44 -4.83
N ILE A 152 19.07 5.23 -4.18
CA ILE A 152 17.73 4.79 -3.73
C ILE A 152 16.95 4.27 -4.94
N THR A 153 16.84 5.07 -5.98
CA THR A 153 16.10 4.72 -7.20
C THR A 153 16.70 3.51 -7.91
N ARG A 154 18.04 3.43 -7.99
CA ARG A 154 18.71 2.30 -8.62
C ARG A 154 18.44 0.99 -7.90
N ILE A 155 18.59 0.96 -6.58
CA ILE A 155 18.39 -0.26 -5.77
C ILE A 155 16.93 -0.72 -5.87
N ALA A 156 15.97 0.18 -5.75
CA ALA A 156 14.55 -0.15 -5.87
C ALA A 156 14.24 -0.75 -7.26
N ARG A 157 14.79 -0.16 -8.32
CA ARG A 157 14.60 -0.66 -9.69
C ARG A 157 15.23 -2.02 -9.89
N GLU A 158 16.48 -2.19 -9.50
CA GLU A 158 17.18 -3.48 -9.61
C GLU A 158 16.46 -4.60 -8.84
N PHE A 159 15.92 -4.28 -7.65
CA PHE A 159 15.15 -5.22 -6.86
C PHE A 159 13.85 -5.64 -7.56
N ALA A 160 13.10 -4.68 -8.08
CA ALA A 160 11.84 -4.92 -8.78
C ALA A 160 12.06 -5.66 -10.13
N GLU A 161 13.01 -5.21 -10.93
CA GLU A 161 13.35 -5.83 -12.22
C GLU A 161 13.82 -7.28 -12.04
N ASN A 162 14.62 -7.55 -11.00
CA ASN A 162 15.02 -8.92 -10.70
C ASN A 162 13.83 -9.77 -10.23
N ALA A 163 12.94 -9.22 -9.42
CA ALA A 163 11.73 -9.93 -8.98
C ALA A 163 10.84 -10.29 -10.18
N ASP A 164 10.62 -9.35 -11.09
CA ASP A 164 9.85 -9.58 -12.33
C ASP A 164 10.50 -10.66 -13.21
N LYS A 165 11.78 -10.49 -13.51
CA LYS A 165 12.56 -11.39 -14.38
C LYS A 165 12.69 -12.82 -13.85
N THR A 166 12.66 -13.00 -12.54
CA THR A 166 12.88 -14.28 -11.87
C THR A 166 11.64 -14.86 -11.20
N HIS A 167 10.47 -14.25 -11.42
CA HIS A 167 9.21 -14.62 -10.77
C HIS A 167 9.31 -14.61 -9.23
N GLY A 168 9.74 -13.45 -8.68
CA GLY A 168 9.75 -13.21 -7.24
C GLY A 168 11.02 -13.64 -6.50
N ARG A 169 12.16 -13.81 -7.16
CA ARG A 169 13.42 -14.20 -6.51
C ARG A 169 14.27 -13.01 -6.05
N SER A 170 13.64 -11.97 -5.56
CA SER A 170 14.30 -10.89 -4.82
C SER A 170 13.98 -11.02 -3.34
N MET A 171 14.98 -10.83 -2.48
CA MET A 171 14.82 -11.03 -1.04
C MET A 171 15.64 -10.02 -0.25
N ILE A 172 15.07 -9.54 0.84
CA ILE A 172 15.76 -8.73 1.85
C ILE A 172 16.01 -9.61 3.07
N ILE A 173 17.27 -9.74 3.46
CA ILE A 173 17.65 -10.46 4.68
C ILE A 173 17.83 -9.45 5.79
N VAL A 174 17.04 -9.61 6.85
CA VAL A 174 17.00 -8.70 8.00
C VAL A 174 17.51 -9.43 9.23
N GLY A 175 18.27 -8.73 10.06
CA GLY A 175 18.82 -9.29 11.29
C GLY A 175 19.05 -8.23 12.36
N ALA A 176 19.96 -8.52 13.28
CA ALA A 176 20.26 -7.71 14.46
C ALA A 176 20.53 -6.22 14.16
N GLY A 177 21.05 -5.90 12.98
CA GLY A 177 21.31 -4.52 12.55
C GLY A 177 20.07 -3.61 12.54
N LEU A 178 18.87 -4.17 12.39
CA LEU A 178 17.61 -3.44 12.52
C LEU A 178 16.92 -3.71 13.87
N ASN A 179 17.02 -4.95 14.39
CA ASN A 179 16.23 -5.38 15.54
C ASN A 179 16.55 -4.64 16.85
N HIS A 180 17.73 -4.06 16.96
CA HIS A 180 18.19 -3.39 18.19
C HIS A 180 18.05 -1.86 18.15
N TRP A 181 17.46 -1.31 17.09
CA TRP A 181 17.25 0.13 16.97
C TRP A 181 15.85 0.54 17.47
N TYR A 182 15.77 1.77 17.94
CA TYR A 182 14.50 2.39 18.29
C TYR A 182 13.59 2.44 17.07
N HIS A 183 12.30 2.19 17.26
CA HIS A 183 11.32 2.08 16.16
C HIS A 183 11.64 1.01 15.11
N LEU A 184 12.22 -0.09 15.53
CA LEU A 184 12.50 -1.22 14.64
C LEU A 184 11.25 -1.72 13.87
N ASP A 185 10.09 -1.66 14.49
CA ASP A 185 8.81 -2.05 13.89
C ASP A 185 8.45 -1.19 12.66
N MET A 186 8.76 0.11 12.69
CA MET A 186 8.58 1.00 11.53
C MET A 186 9.50 0.63 10.37
N ASN A 187 10.75 0.25 10.68
CA ASN A 187 11.69 -0.21 9.67
C ASN A 187 11.20 -1.50 8.99
N TYR A 188 10.68 -2.46 9.76
CA TYR A 188 10.10 -3.68 9.20
C TYR A 188 8.89 -3.39 8.31
N ARG A 189 8.00 -2.50 8.73
CA ARG A 189 6.85 -2.09 7.91
C ARG A 189 7.30 -1.44 6.60
N GLY A 190 8.31 -0.58 6.64
CA GLY A 190 8.89 0.03 5.46
C GLY A 190 9.53 -0.97 4.49
N LEU A 191 10.04 -2.11 4.99
CA LEU A 191 10.58 -3.17 4.15
C LEU A 191 9.51 -4.07 3.52
N ILE A 192 8.33 -4.16 4.14
CA ILE A 192 7.22 -4.98 3.64
C ILE A 192 6.46 -4.25 2.50
N ASN A 193 6.39 -2.93 2.57
CA ASN A 193 5.72 -2.09 1.57
C ASN A 193 6.56 -1.89 0.31
#